data_5122f8b1630dda8290192097476aab18
#
_entry.id   5122f8b1630dda8290192097476aab18
#
_cell.length_a   1.000
_cell.length_b   1.000
_cell.length_c   1.000
_cell.angle_alpha   90.00
_cell.angle_beta   90.00
_cell.angle_gamma   90.00
#
_symmetry.space_group_name_H-M   'P 1'
#
loop_
_entity.id
_entity.type
_entity.pdbx_description
1 polymer ?
#
loop_
_entity_poly.entity_id
_entity_poly.type
_entity_poly.pdbx_seq_one_letter_code
_entity_poly.pdbx_strand_id
1 'polypeptide(L)'
;MKSLLATLALTTALTLPGLALAKPVTLSTTLNAYGGEGAYLAYYVTDASGAYVGSLWMAGGKSKYYEHLGDWYRATGGDTAQVNGITGASVGSGRKLDVTLDLADALFDAGYTLHIDAAVEDMRDSPNEIAVPLTTDGAGKAVQGRRYIASFQYDM
;
A
#
# COMPACT_ATOMS: atom_id res chain seq x y z
N MET A 1 32.12 11.82 0.20
CA MET A 1 31.19 12.59 -0.61
C MET A 1 30.45 11.76 -1.66
N LYS A 2 31.08 10.77 -2.23
CA LYS A 2 30.44 9.94 -3.28
C LYS A 2 29.35 8.99 -2.73
N SER A 3 29.39 8.63 -1.46
CA SER A 3 28.41 7.74 -0.84
C SER A 3 27.07 8.41 -0.46
N LEU A 4 27.07 9.74 -0.28
CA LEU A 4 25.85 10.48 0.05
C LEU A 4 24.90 10.63 -1.14
N LEU A 5 25.45 10.65 -2.35
CA LEU A 5 24.63 10.80 -3.56
C LEU A 5 23.89 9.51 -3.95
N ALA A 6 24.44 8.36 -3.62
CA ALA A 6 23.80 7.07 -3.92
C ALA A 6 22.61 6.77 -2.99
N THR A 7 22.70 7.22 -1.73
CA THR A 7 21.61 7.03 -0.77
C THR A 7 20.42 7.94 -1.05
N LEU A 8 20.68 9.13 -1.55
CA LEU A 8 19.63 10.07 -1.93
C LEU A 8 18.83 9.58 -3.15
N ALA A 9 19.49 8.91 -4.08
CA ALA A 9 18.83 8.41 -5.30
C ALA A 9 17.83 7.28 -5.02
N LEU A 10 18.07 6.45 -4.00
CA LEU A 10 17.18 5.33 -3.67
C LEU A 10 15.91 5.82 -2.95
N THR A 11 16.04 6.82 -2.09
CA THR A 11 14.91 7.39 -1.36
C THR A 11 14.01 8.22 -2.28
N THR A 12 14.59 8.84 -3.30
CA THR A 12 13.85 9.67 -4.26
C THR A 12 13.04 8.86 -5.26
N ALA A 13 13.37 7.59 -5.51
CA ALA A 13 12.63 6.75 -6.46
C ALA A 13 11.18 6.49 -6.04
N LEU A 14 10.86 6.57 -4.75
CA LEU A 14 9.51 6.42 -4.23
C LEU A 14 8.74 7.74 -4.11
N THR A 15 9.44 8.85 -3.91
CA THR A 15 8.81 10.11 -3.49
C THR A 15 8.92 11.25 -4.50
N LEU A 16 9.84 11.17 -5.45
CA LEU A 16 10.09 12.25 -6.43
C LEU A 16 10.12 11.69 -7.85
N PRO A 17 8.96 11.65 -8.52
CA PRO A 17 8.84 11.07 -9.87
C PRO A 17 9.73 11.75 -10.92
N GLY A 18 10.21 12.96 -10.69
CA GLY A 18 11.08 13.68 -11.64
C GLY A 18 12.52 13.19 -11.72
N LEU A 19 12.99 12.33 -10.79
CA LEU A 19 14.38 11.85 -10.76
C LEU A 19 14.54 10.41 -11.21
N ALA A 20 13.43 9.70 -11.42
CA ALA A 20 13.39 8.33 -11.94
C ALA A 20 12.23 8.20 -12.90
N LEU A 21 12.34 7.29 -13.85
CA LEU A 21 11.21 6.96 -14.71
C LEU A 21 10.08 6.41 -13.83
N ALA A 22 8.92 7.04 -13.97
CA ALA A 22 7.72 6.64 -13.26
C ALA A 22 6.59 6.43 -14.26
N LYS A 23 5.65 5.59 -13.88
CA LYS A 23 4.47 5.31 -14.69
C LYS A 23 3.23 5.35 -13.81
N PRO A 24 2.06 5.69 -14.38
CA PRO A 24 0.80 5.59 -13.65
C PRO A 24 0.48 4.11 -13.42
N VAL A 25 0.15 3.80 -12.16
CA VAL A 25 -0.28 2.48 -11.74
C VAL A 25 -1.59 2.64 -10.98
N THR A 26 -2.60 1.90 -11.37
CA THR A 26 -3.90 1.90 -10.69
C THR A 26 -3.99 0.70 -9.76
N LEU A 27 -4.25 0.99 -8.49
CA LEU A 27 -4.50 -0.02 -7.46
C LEU A 27 -6.01 -0.16 -7.31
N SER A 28 -6.55 -1.33 -7.63
CA SER A 28 -8.00 -1.60 -7.59
C SER A 28 -8.30 -2.62 -6.52
N THR A 29 -9.05 -2.20 -5.50
CA THR A 29 -9.42 -3.04 -4.36
C THR A 29 -10.93 -3.12 -4.26
N THR A 30 -11.48 -4.34 -4.28
CA THR A 30 -12.91 -4.59 -4.05
C THR A 30 -13.07 -5.28 -2.70
N LEU A 31 -13.93 -4.73 -1.85
CA LEU A 31 -14.18 -5.29 -0.53
C LEU A 31 -15.33 -6.30 -0.55
N ASN A 32 -15.24 -7.30 0.32
CA ASN A 32 -16.36 -8.14 0.67
C ASN A 32 -17.47 -7.31 1.33
N ALA A 33 -18.71 -7.75 1.21
CA ALA A 33 -19.83 -7.21 1.97
C ALA A 33 -19.81 -7.78 3.39
N TYR A 34 -18.89 -7.32 4.22
CA TYR A 34 -18.68 -7.83 5.59
C TYR A 34 -19.69 -7.27 6.60
N GLY A 35 -20.44 -6.21 6.23
CA GLY A 35 -21.55 -5.69 7.03
C GLY A 35 -21.14 -4.83 8.23
N GLY A 36 -20.03 -4.12 8.15
CA GLY A 36 -19.54 -3.23 9.20
C GLY A 36 -19.25 -1.83 8.72
N GLU A 37 -18.54 -1.08 9.54
CA GLU A 37 -18.07 0.27 9.24
C GLU A 37 -17.07 0.28 8.07
N GLY A 38 -16.69 1.45 7.59
CA GLY A 38 -15.72 1.59 6.52
C GLY A 38 -14.36 0.99 6.90
N ALA A 39 -13.76 0.25 5.97
CA ALA A 39 -12.46 -0.35 6.18
C ALA A 39 -11.34 0.68 6.07
N TYR A 40 -10.37 0.60 6.99
CA TYR A 40 -9.08 1.24 6.88
C TYR A 40 -8.15 0.29 6.14
N LEU A 41 -7.41 0.83 5.15
CA LEU A 41 -6.49 0.06 4.33
C LEU A 41 -5.16 0.79 4.24
N ALA A 42 -4.08 0.13 4.65
CA ALA A 42 -2.73 0.64 4.50
C ALA A 42 -2.02 -0.10 3.35
N TYR A 43 -1.65 0.63 2.31
CA TYR A 43 -0.92 0.11 1.17
C TYR A 43 0.55 0.51 1.31
N TYR A 44 1.45 -0.46 1.34
CA TYR A 44 2.87 -0.19 1.52
C TYR A 44 3.73 -1.21 0.79
N VAL A 45 5.00 -0.92 0.67
CA VAL A 45 5.97 -1.74 -0.06
C VAL A 45 7.09 -2.17 0.86
N THR A 46 7.49 -3.42 0.73
CA THR A 46 8.70 -3.97 1.33
C THR A 46 9.70 -4.37 0.23
N ASP A 47 10.98 -4.37 0.57
CA ASP A 47 12.03 -4.87 -0.32
C ASP A 47 12.17 -6.40 -0.24
N ALA A 48 13.14 -6.95 -0.97
CA ALA A 48 13.37 -8.40 -1.02
C ALA A 48 13.74 -9.02 0.34
N SER A 49 14.22 -8.22 1.29
CA SER A 49 14.51 -8.68 2.65
C SER A 49 13.31 -8.58 3.59
N GLY A 50 12.19 -8.02 3.11
CA GLY A 50 10.99 -7.76 3.91
C GLY A 50 11.03 -6.44 4.67
N ALA A 51 12.04 -5.60 4.45
CA ALA A 51 12.13 -4.30 5.09
C ALA A 51 11.16 -3.30 4.46
N TYR A 52 10.50 -2.51 5.30
CA TYR A 52 9.59 -1.45 4.85
C TYR A 52 10.35 -0.40 4.03
N VAL A 53 9.79 -0.05 2.89
CA VAL A 53 10.37 0.93 1.96
C VAL A 53 9.56 2.22 1.93
N GLY A 54 8.24 2.13 1.93
CA GLY A 54 7.37 3.30 1.90
C GLY A 54 5.91 2.94 1.80
N SER A 55 5.06 3.92 2.14
CA SER A 55 3.62 3.80 1.99
C SER A 55 3.18 4.33 0.63
N LEU A 56 2.16 3.71 0.05
CA LEU A 56 1.58 4.13 -1.22
C LEU A 56 0.26 4.88 -1.02
N TRP A 57 -0.56 4.41 -0.09
CA TRP A 57 -1.87 5.00 0.19
C TRP A 57 -2.38 4.60 1.57
N MET A 58 -3.14 5.49 2.19
CA MET A 58 -3.89 5.20 3.40
C MET A 58 -5.36 5.52 3.16
N ALA A 59 -6.21 4.49 3.20
CA ALA A 59 -7.65 4.68 3.25
C ALA A 59 -8.09 4.73 4.71
N GLY A 60 -8.62 5.88 5.12
CA GLY A 60 -9.01 6.14 6.50
C GLY A 60 -8.25 7.31 7.12
N GLY A 61 -8.98 8.32 7.57
CA GLY A 61 -8.37 9.60 7.97
C GLY A 61 -8.08 9.75 9.46
N LYS A 62 -8.56 8.85 10.32
CA LYS A 62 -8.42 9.00 11.77
C LYS A 62 -7.25 8.18 12.28
N SER A 63 -6.15 8.83 12.61
CA SER A 63 -4.91 8.17 13.04
C SER A 63 -5.07 7.31 14.30
N LYS A 64 -6.09 7.56 15.12
CA LYS A 64 -6.35 6.74 16.31
C LYS A 64 -6.66 5.27 15.98
N TYR A 65 -7.02 4.97 14.74
CA TYR A 65 -7.30 3.60 14.30
C TYR A 65 -6.11 2.94 13.61
N TYR A 66 -5.02 3.65 13.37
CA TYR A 66 -3.89 3.13 12.60
C TYR A 66 -3.16 1.98 13.31
N GLU A 67 -3.24 1.88 14.64
CA GLU A 67 -2.66 0.77 15.38
C GLU A 67 -3.24 -0.60 14.98
N HIS A 68 -4.45 -0.61 14.42
CA HIS A 68 -5.13 -1.80 13.94
C HIS A 68 -4.62 -2.29 12.57
N LEU A 69 -3.86 -1.45 11.87
CA LEU A 69 -3.15 -1.83 10.64
C LEU A 69 -1.78 -2.38 11.05
N GLY A 70 -1.80 -3.59 11.60
CA GLY A 70 -0.77 -4.09 12.50
C GLY A 70 0.64 -4.17 11.91
N ASP A 71 0.81 -4.68 10.71
CA ASP A 71 2.14 -4.83 10.11
C ASP A 71 2.69 -3.47 9.67
N TRP A 72 1.85 -2.64 9.08
CA TRP A 72 2.21 -1.27 8.72
C TRP A 72 2.58 -0.44 9.97
N TYR A 73 1.75 -0.54 11.00
CA TYR A 73 1.98 0.20 12.25
C TYR A 73 3.30 -0.20 12.91
N ARG A 74 3.59 -1.49 12.94
CA ARG A 74 4.84 -2.01 13.50
C ARG A 74 6.05 -1.55 12.68
N ALA A 75 5.94 -1.56 11.36
CA ALA A 75 7.01 -1.17 10.46
C ALA A 75 7.35 0.33 10.54
N THR A 76 6.33 1.17 10.76
CA THR A 76 6.46 2.64 10.76
C THR A 76 6.57 3.22 12.19
N GLY A 77 6.33 2.43 13.23
CA GLY A 77 6.17 2.95 14.59
C GLY A 77 4.93 3.81 14.77
N GLY A 78 3.96 3.71 13.87
CA GLY A 78 2.75 4.53 13.87
C GLY A 78 2.98 5.98 13.41
N ASP A 79 4.11 6.25 12.77
CA ASP A 79 4.45 7.59 12.30
C ASP A 79 3.51 8.04 11.19
N THR A 80 2.61 8.97 11.51
CA THR A 80 1.62 9.50 10.57
C THR A 80 2.23 10.31 9.43
N ALA A 81 3.47 10.77 9.57
CA ALA A 81 4.19 11.47 8.50
C ALA A 81 4.39 10.56 7.27
N GLN A 82 4.39 9.24 7.46
CA GLN A 82 4.54 8.27 6.37
C GLN A 82 3.37 8.29 5.39
N VAL A 83 2.23 8.84 5.78
CA VAL A 83 1.02 8.90 4.94
C VAL A 83 0.54 10.31 4.66
N ASN A 84 1.35 11.33 4.96
CA ASN A 84 1.04 12.71 4.63
C ASN A 84 0.89 12.90 3.10
N GLY A 85 -0.23 13.49 2.68
CA GLY A 85 -0.52 13.75 1.27
C GLY A 85 -0.98 12.53 0.47
N ILE A 86 -1.04 11.35 1.10
CA ILE A 86 -1.49 10.09 0.47
C ILE A 86 -2.57 9.41 1.31
N THR A 87 -3.45 10.19 1.93
CA THR A 87 -4.53 9.70 2.77
C THR A 87 -5.87 10.12 2.20
N GLY A 88 -6.78 9.15 2.07
CA GLY A 88 -8.15 9.37 1.66
C GLY A 88 -9.15 8.75 2.63
N ALA A 89 -10.42 8.72 2.24
CA ALA A 89 -11.48 8.18 3.07
C ALA A 89 -11.37 6.66 3.24
N SER A 90 -11.93 6.14 4.34
CA SER A 90 -12.16 4.71 4.53
C SER A 90 -13.11 4.18 3.44
N VAL A 91 -13.06 2.88 3.20
CA VAL A 91 -13.81 2.22 2.12
C VAL A 91 -14.98 1.43 2.70
N GLY A 92 -16.19 1.74 2.26
CA GLY A 92 -17.41 1.07 2.76
C GLY A 92 -17.46 -0.41 2.41
N SER A 93 -18.15 -1.17 3.26
CA SER A 93 -18.40 -2.60 3.05
C SER A 93 -18.98 -2.86 1.65
N GLY A 94 -18.41 -3.82 0.94
CA GLY A 94 -18.84 -4.19 -0.41
C GLY A 94 -18.46 -3.20 -1.50
N ARG A 95 -17.73 -2.13 -1.19
CA ARG A 95 -17.37 -1.10 -2.15
C ARG A 95 -16.00 -1.34 -2.76
N LYS A 96 -15.69 -0.54 -3.77
CA LYS A 96 -14.42 -0.58 -4.51
C LYS A 96 -13.67 0.73 -4.31
N LEU A 97 -12.34 0.62 -4.20
CA LEU A 97 -11.42 1.75 -4.22
C LEU A 97 -10.46 1.59 -5.39
N ASP A 98 -10.39 2.60 -6.25
CA ASP A 98 -9.37 2.73 -7.28
C ASP A 98 -8.49 3.94 -6.94
N VAL A 99 -7.19 3.71 -6.84
CA VAL A 99 -6.19 4.77 -6.62
C VAL A 99 -5.15 4.67 -7.72
N THR A 100 -4.93 5.77 -8.43
CA THR A 100 -3.88 5.85 -9.45
C THR A 100 -2.71 6.67 -8.90
N LEU A 101 -1.53 6.08 -8.93
CA LEU A 101 -0.30 6.65 -8.40
C LEU A 101 0.79 6.57 -9.46
N ASP A 102 1.72 7.53 -9.44
CA ASP A 102 2.94 7.42 -10.23
C ASP A 102 3.97 6.61 -9.42
N LEU A 103 4.29 5.41 -9.89
CA LEU A 103 5.25 4.54 -9.25
C LEU A 103 6.53 4.45 -10.10
N ALA A 104 7.68 4.45 -9.42
CA ALA A 104 8.98 4.32 -10.08
C ALA A 104 9.09 2.97 -10.80
N ASP A 105 9.58 2.98 -12.03
CA ASP A 105 9.82 1.75 -12.80
C ASP A 105 10.73 0.77 -12.06
N ALA A 106 11.66 1.29 -11.26
CA ALA A 106 12.60 0.48 -10.47
C ALA A 106 11.92 -0.40 -9.40
N LEU A 107 10.66 -0.16 -9.08
CA LEU A 107 9.90 -1.01 -8.15
C LEU A 107 9.46 -2.34 -8.78
N PHE A 108 9.43 -2.41 -10.10
CA PHE A 108 8.93 -3.59 -10.80
C PHE A 108 10.06 -4.54 -11.20
N ASP A 109 9.80 -5.84 -11.06
CA ASP A 109 10.75 -6.91 -11.41
C ASP A 109 12.08 -6.84 -10.62
N ALA A 110 12.03 -6.30 -9.39
CA ALA A 110 13.22 -6.05 -8.56
C ALA A 110 13.10 -6.60 -7.14
N GLY A 111 12.13 -7.49 -6.88
CA GLY A 111 11.97 -8.14 -5.59
C GLY A 111 11.12 -7.38 -4.57
N TYR A 112 10.48 -6.29 -4.95
CA TYR A 112 9.58 -5.56 -4.06
C TYR A 112 8.22 -6.23 -3.99
N THR A 113 7.58 -6.13 -2.82
CA THR A 113 6.25 -6.67 -2.56
C THR A 113 5.32 -5.55 -2.10
N LEU A 114 4.13 -5.48 -2.67
CA LEU A 114 3.06 -4.60 -2.20
C LEU A 114 2.23 -5.35 -1.17
N HIS A 115 1.97 -4.70 -0.04
CA HIS A 115 1.13 -5.24 1.03
C HIS A 115 -0.08 -4.34 1.27
N ILE A 116 -1.17 -4.95 1.73
CA ILE A 116 -2.32 -4.23 2.24
C ILE A 116 -2.70 -4.81 3.59
N ASP A 117 -2.66 -3.97 4.63
CA ASP A 117 -3.28 -4.27 5.91
C ASP A 117 -4.70 -3.71 5.92
N ALA A 118 -5.64 -4.44 6.50
CA ALA A 118 -7.03 -4.01 6.61
C ALA A 118 -7.51 -4.05 8.06
N ALA A 119 -8.33 -3.08 8.43
CA ALA A 119 -8.97 -3.02 9.74
C ALA A 119 -10.35 -2.39 9.64
N VAL A 120 -11.29 -2.89 10.43
CA VAL A 120 -12.65 -2.37 10.52
C VAL A 120 -13.00 -2.19 11.99
N GLU A 121 -13.63 -1.07 12.34
CA GLU A 121 -14.03 -0.75 13.71
C GLU A 121 -14.93 -1.87 14.27
N ASP A 122 -14.66 -2.26 15.51
CA ASP A 122 -15.38 -3.32 16.24
C ASP A 122 -15.33 -4.71 15.58
N MET A 123 -14.40 -4.92 14.65
CA MET A 123 -14.17 -6.20 14.00
C MET A 123 -12.70 -6.61 14.12
N ARG A 124 -12.41 -7.86 13.80
CA ARG A 124 -11.03 -8.39 13.89
C ARG A 124 -10.13 -7.72 12.86
N ASP A 125 -8.94 -7.33 13.27
CA ASP A 125 -7.89 -6.82 12.38
C ASP A 125 -7.44 -7.90 11.40
N SER A 126 -7.03 -7.47 10.21
CA SER A 126 -6.49 -8.36 9.18
C SER A 126 -5.20 -7.78 8.61
N PRO A 127 -4.08 -7.92 9.33
CA PRO A 127 -2.78 -7.49 8.82
C PRO A 127 -2.37 -8.38 7.64
N ASN A 128 -1.65 -7.78 6.70
CA ASN A 128 -1.18 -8.48 5.50
C ASN A 128 -2.31 -9.24 4.77
N GLU A 129 -3.43 -8.57 4.59
CA GLU A 129 -4.59 -9.09 3.87
C GLU A 129 -4.22 -9.45 2.43
N ILE A 130 -3.37 -8.64 1.81
CA ILE A 130 -2.79 -8.84 0.48
C ILE A 130 -1.27 -8.74 0.58
N ALA A 131 -0.58 -9.60 -0.15
CA ALA A 131 0.85 -9.52 -0.41
C ALA A 131 1.09 -9.98 -1.85
N VAL A 132 1.52 -9.06 -2.72
CA VAL A 132 1.76 -9.37 -4.13
C VAL A 132 3.12 -8.84 -4.57
N PRO A 133 3.93 -9.62 -5.28
CA PRO A 133 5.15 -9.10 -5.89
C PRO A 133 4.82 -8.02 -6.92
N LEU A 134 5.60 -6.96 -6.93
CA LEU A 134 5.49 -5.94 -7.97
C LEU A 134 6.29 -6.38 -9.18
N THR A 135 5.59 -6.92 -10.17
CA THR A 135 6.18 -7.42 -11.41
C THR A 135 5.36 -6.97 -12.61
N THR A 136 6.02 -6.86 -13.75
CA THR A 136 5.32 -6.58 -15.01
C THR A 136 4.31 -7.68 -15.32
N ASP A 137 4.67 -8.93 -15.10
CA ASP A 137 3.81 -10.09 -15.32
C ASP A 137 2.58 -10.11 -14.40
N GLY A 138 2.69 -9.57 -13.19
CA GLY A 138 1.60 -9.55 -12.22
C GLY A 138 0.54 -8.49 -12.50
N ALA A 139 0.81 -7.53 -13.36
CA ALA A 139 -0.14 -6.49 -13.72
C ALA A 139 -1.41 -7.08 -14.36
N GLY A 140 -2.56 -6.56 -13.96
CA GLY A 140 -3.87 -7.01 -14.46
C GLY A 140 -4.35 -8.34 -13.89
N LYS A 141 -3.60 -8.97 -12.98
CA LYS A 141 -3.97 -10.24 -12.37
C LYS A 141 -4.58 -10.03 -11.00
N ALA A 142 -5.84 -10.37 -10.85
CA ALA A 142 -6.54 -10.26 -9.58
C ALA A 142 -6.09 -11.33 -8.60
N VAL A 143 -5.91 -10.92 -7.33
CA VAL A 143 -5.68 -11.82 -6.20
C VAL A 143 -6.78 -11.63 -5.17
N GLN A 144 -7.04 -12.66 -4.36
CA GLN A 144 -8.03 -12.61 -3.30
C GLN A 144 -7.36 -12.30 -1.97
N GLY A 145 -8.06 -11.50 -1.14
CA GLY A 145 -7.72 -11.34 0.26
C GLY A 145 -8.29 -12.46 1.11
N ARG A 146 -8.35 -12.21 2.42
CA ARG A 146 -8.77 -13.23 3.38
C ARG A 146 -10.08 -12.90 4.08
N ARG A 147 -10.19 -11.67 4.59
CA ARG A 147 -11.31 -11.27 5.44
C ARG A 147 -12.17 -10.17 4.84
N TYR A 148 -11.52 -9.06 4.46
CA TYR A 148 -12.22 -7.86 4.01
C TYR A 148 -12.06 -7.60 2.52
N ILE A 149 -10.98 -8.05 1.91
CA ILE A 149 -10.68 -7.81 0.50
C ILE A 149 -11.14 -9.02 -0.32
N ALA A 150 -12.11 -8.80 -1.20
CA ALA A 150 -12.58 -9.81 -2.15
C ALA A 150 -11.58 -10.00 -3.28
N SER A 151 -11.07 -8.88 -3.83
CA SER A 151 -10.05 -8.93 -4.87
C SER A 151 -9.21 -7.66 -4.88
N PHE A 152 -7.98 -7.82 -5.30
CA PHE A 152 -7.04 -6.74 -5.54
C PHE A 152 -6.27 -7.00 -6.82
N GLN A 153 -6.03 -5.95 -7.60
CA GLN A 153 -5.11 -5.98 -8.73
C GLN A 153 -4.46 -4.61 -8.91
N TYR A 154 -3.29 -4.60 -9.52
CA TYR A 154 -2.68 -3.38 -10.02
C TYR A 154 -2.57 -3.43 -11.53
N ASP A 155 -2.78 -2.30 -12.17
CA ASP A 155 -2.71 -2.14 -13.63
C ASP A 155 -1.70 -1.04 -13.98
N MET A 156 -0.95 -1.26 -15.05
CA MET A 156 0.10 -0.35 -15.52
C MET A 156 -0.23 0.21 -16.89
#